data_27175a6fea0c322d77802e5ff40ee7b2
#
_entry.id   27175a6fea0c322d77802e5ff40ee7b2
#
_cell.length_a   1.000
_cell.length_b   1.000
_cell.length_c   1.000
_cell.angle_alpha   90.00
_cell.angle_beta   90.00
_cell.angle_gamma   90.00
#
_symmetry.space_group_name_H-M   'P 1'
#
loop_
_entity.id
_entity.type
_entity.pdbx_description
1 polymer ?
#
loop_
_entity_poly.entity_id
_entity_poly.type
_entity_poly.pdbx_seq_one_letter_code
_entity_poly.pdbx_strand_id
1 'polypeptide(L)'
;MSVAETGRVTVEEGVVFGHGGGRELKCDVYTPPGNPAHAPGVLLVHGGGWSGGDRTQLKGHGILLGRTGYVCVTAEYRLSGEAKWPAPLHDVKAALRWMRANATRLGVDPARIAVSGNSAGGHLSLMVAGTPNVAEFEGEGGNPGVDTSVVACVAIYPPVELKP
;
A
#
# COMPACT_ATOMS: atom_id res chain seq x y z
N MET A 1 25.98 9.89 -23.63
CA MET A 1 25.12 9.18 -22.64
C MET A 1 25.32 9.83 -21.30
N SER A 2 24.36 10.60 -20.84
CA SER A 2 24.36 11.16 -19.49
C SER A 2 24.29 9.99 -18.52
N VAL A 3 25.29 9.86 -17.66
CA VAL A 3 25.22 8.98 -16.49
C VAL A 3 24.06 9.52 -15.66
N ALA A 4 22.95 8.77 -15.61
CA ALA A 4 21.84 9.13 -14.76
C ALA A 4 22.39 9.35 -13.37
N GLU A 5 22.11 10.52 -12.77
CA GLU A 5 22.41 10.77 -11.38
C GLU A 5 21.85 9.62 -10.58
N THR A 6 22.74 8.79 -10.04
CA THR A 6 22.38 7.71 -9.11
C THR A 6 22.01 8.31 -7.76
N GLY A 7 20.96 9.13 -7.78
CA GLY A 7 20.36 9.67 -6.57
C GLY A 7 19.81 8.52 -5.71
N ARG A 8 19.73 8.74 -4.40
CA ARG A 8 19.16 7.76 -3.48
C ARG A 8 17.64 7.87 -3.44
N VAL A 9 16.97 6.72 -3.23
CA VAL A 9 15.55 6.69 -2.86
C VAL A 9 15.41 7.40 -1.51
N THR A 10 14.47 8.34 -1.43
CA THR A 10 14.12 9.01 -0.18
C THR A 10 13.06 8.19 0.55
N VAL A 11 13.23 7.98 1.84
CA VAL A 11 12.28 7.25 2.68
C VAL A 11 11.72 8.18 3.75
N GLU A 12 10.42 8.36 3.76
CA GLU A 12 9.68 9.08 4.80
C GLU A 12 8.95 8.04 5.65
N GLU A 13 9.36 7.89 6.92
CA GLU A 13 8.87 6.83 7.80
C GLU A 13 7.75 7.32 8.73
N GLY A 14 6.80 6.44 9.03
CA GLY A 14 5.77 6.69 10.04
C GLY A 14 4.74 7.76 9.69
N VAL A 15 4.45 7.93 8.41
CA VAL A 15 3.42 8.86 7.93
C VAL A 15 2.04 8.32 8.26
N VAL A 16 1.19 9.11 8.89
CA VAL A 16 -0.19 8.72 9.18
C VAL A 16 -1.01 8.78 7.90
N PHE A 17 -1.56 7.66 7.47
CA PHE A 17 -2.44 7.60 6.30
C PHE A 17 -3.93 7.52 6.65
N GLY A 18 -4.25 7.17 7.87
CA GLY A 18 -5.63 6.99 8.30
C GLY A 18 -5.75 6.57 9.74
N HIS A 19 -6.94 6.15 10.12
CA HIS A 19 -7.27 5.70 11.47
C HIS A 19 -8.10 4.41 11.41
N GLY A 20 -7.91 3.55 12.41
CA GLY A 20 -8.68 2.34 12.56
C GLY A 20 -8.66 1.86 14.02
N GLY A 21 -9.80 1.41 14.55
CA GLY A 21 -9.88 0.94 15.93
C GLY A 21 -9.46 1.98 16.97
N GLY A 22 -9.66 3.27 16.71
CA GLY A 22 -9.31 4.35 17.62
C GLY A 22 -7.82 4.72 17.63
N ARG A 23 -7.00 4.21 16.72
CA ARG A 23 -5.58 4.55 16.60
C ARG A 23 -5.19 5.04 15.20
N GLU A 24 -4.06 5.72 15.12
CA GLU A 24 -3.43 6.06 13.85
C GLU A 24 -2.90 4.82 13.15
N LEU A 25 -3.04 4.81 11.83
CA LEU A 25 -2.44 3.83 10.92
C LEU A 25 -1.33 4.52 10.13
N LYS A 26 -0.15 3.89 10.09
CA LYS A 26 1.07 4.49 9.54
C LYS A 26 1.59 3.74 8.33
N CYS A 27 2.26 4.47 7.46
CA CYS A 27 2.97 3.94 6.30
C CYS A 27 4.36 4.56 6.20
N ASP A 28 5.19 3.94 5.36
CA ASP A 28 6.46 4.51 4.94
C ASP A 28 6.38 4.80 3.44
N VAL A 29 6.90 5.94 3.01
CA VAL A 29 6.88 6.40 1.63
C VAL A 29 8.28 6.34 1.03
N TYR A 30 8.41 5.69 -0.11
CA TYR A 30 9.66 5.54 -0.86
C TYR A 30 9.55 6.35 -2.15
N THR A 31 10.31 7.43 -2.26
CA THR A 31 10.29 8.32 -3.39
C THR A 31 11.52 8.11 -4.26
N PRO A 32 11.37 7.93 -5.58
CA PRO A 32 12.47 7.84 -6.53
C PRO A 32 13.38 9.06 -6.48
N PRO A 33 14.66 8.91 -6.87
CA PRO A 33 15.55 10.07 -7.10
C PRO A 33 14.92 11.05 -8.07
N GLY A 34 15.19 12.35 -7.86
CA GLY A 34 14.70 13.41 -8.76
C GLY A 34 13.26 13.88 -8.48
N ASN A 35 12.60 13.39 -7.44
CA ASN A 35 11.24 13.82 -7.03
C ASN A 35 10.27 13.89 -8.22
N PRO A 36 9.88 12.75 -8.81
CA PRO A 36 9.01 12.71 -9.97
C PRO A 36 7.64 13.36 -9.67
N ALA A 37 7.01 13.93 -10.70
CA ALA A 37 5.68 14.55 -10.57
C ALA A 37 4.52 13.61 -10.94
N HIS A 38 4.78 12.59 -11.76
CA HIS A 38 3.76 11.66 -12.28
C HIS A 38 4.30 10.23 -12.37
N ALA A 39 4.93 9.75 -11.31
CA ALA A 39 5.44 8.38 -11.26
C ALA A 39 4.29 7.38 -11.09
N PRO A 40 4.42 6.16 -11.61
CA PRO A 40 3.53 5.07 -11.19
C PRO A 40 3.72 4.80 -9.70
N GLY A 41 2.60 4.51 -9.00
CA GLY A 41 2.60 4.18 -7.59
C GLY A 41 2.40 2.70 -7.33
N VAL A 42 2.98 2.19 -6.24
CA VAL A 42 2.76 0.82 -5.76
C VAL A 42 2.48 0.84 -4.27
N LEU A 43 1.31 0.32 -3.89
CA LEU A 43 1.01 0.02 -2.50
C LEU A 43 1.54 -1.38 -2.17
N LEU A 44 2.44 -1.47 -1.20
CA LEU A 44 3.07 -2.71 -0.75
C LEU A 44 2.44 -3.18 0.56
N VAL A 45 1.94 -4.40 0.58
CA VAL A 45 1.20 -5.00 1.70
C VAL A 45 1.96 -6.19 2.25
N HIS A 46 2.38 -6.10 3.51
CA HIS A 46 3.21 -7.12 4.15
C HIS A 46 2.44 -8.41 4.46
N GLY A 47 3.18 -9.52 4.57
CA GLY A 47 2.67 -10.81 5.05
C GLY A 47 2.76 -10.94 6.57
N GLY A 48 2.54 -12.16 7.07
CA GLY A 48 2.61 -12.50 8.49
C GLY A 48 1.35 -13.18 9.02
N GLY A 49 0.63 -13.89 8.16
CA GLY A 49 -0.56 -14.67 8.53
C GLY A 49 -1.69 -13.82 9.15
N TRP A 50 -1.78 -12.55 8.77
CA TRP A 50 -2.70 -11.55 9.35
C TRP A 50 -2.52 -11.32 10.86
N SER A 51 -1.58 -12.00 11.50
CA SER A 51 -1.36 -11.95 12.96
C SER A 51 -0.01 -11.35 13.36
N GLY A 52 0.88 -11.11 12.42
CA GLY A 52 2.21 -10.54 12.65
C GLY A 52 2.70 -9.74 11.46
N GLY A 53 3.95 -9.26 11.56
CA GLY A 53 4.57 -8.40 10.57
C GLY A 53 4.24 -6.92 10.75
N ASP A 54 4.90 -6.10 10.00
CA ASP A 54 4.71 -4.64 9.98
C ASP A 54 5.14 -4.03 8.64
N ARG A 55 4.93 -2.72 8.47
CA ARG A 55 5.24 -1.98 7.25
C ARG A 55 6.73 -2.00 6.84
N THR A 56 7.65 -2.28 7.77
CA THR A 56 9.09 -2.29 7.47
C THR A 56 9.54 -3.56 6.75
N GLN A 57 8.71 -4.60 6.77
CA GLN A 57 9.02 -5.92 6.18
C GLN A 57 9.33 -5.84 4.68
N LEU A 58 8.67 -4.92 3.95
CA LEU A 58 8.86 -4.72 2.51
C LEU A 58 9.75 -3.52 2.17
N LYS A 59 10.56 -3.05 3.12
CA LYS A 59 11.50 -1.94 2.90
C LYS A 59 12.43 -2.19 1.71
N GLY A 60 12.97 -3.41 1.59
CA GLY A 60 13.81 -3.79 0.46
C GLY A 60 13.10 -3.68 -0.90
N HIS A 61 11.84 -4.08 -0.97
CA HIS A 61 11.00 -3.93 -2.17
C HIS A 61 10.73 -2.45 -2.49
N GLY A 62 10.42 -1.64 -1.48
CA GLY A 62 10.21 -0.21 -1.63
C GLY A 62 11.45 0.50 -2.20
N ILE A 63 12.63 0.17 -1.69
CA ILE A 63 13.90 0.74 -2.19
C ILE A 63 14.18 0.25 -3.62
N LEU A 64 14.00 -1.04 -3.90
CA LEU A 64 14.27 -1.60 -5.23
C LEU A 64 13.36 -0.97 -6.29
N LEU A 65 12.06 -0.93 -6.04
CA LEU A 65 11.10 -0.32 -6.95
C LEU A 65 11.30 1.21 -7.05
N GLY A 66 11.65 1.86 -5.95
CA GLY A 66 11.98 3.28 -5.96
C GLY A 66 13.16 3.61 -6.89
N ARG A 67 14.19 2.75 -6.92
CA ARG A 67 15.31 2.90 -7.86
C ARG A 67 14.92 2.75 -9.33
N THR A 68 13.82 2.06 -9.61
CA THR A 68 13.29 1.86 -10.96
C THR A 68 12.21 2.86 -11.36
N GLY A 69 11.95 3.86 -10.51
CA GLY A 69 11.06 4.97 -10.83
C GLY A 69 9.64 4.89 -10.27
N TYR A 70 9.34 3.93 -9.40
CA TYR A 70 8.05 3.83 -8.74
C TYR A 70 8.03 4.57 -7.40
N VAL A 71 6.99 5.33 -7.11
CA VAL A 71 6.70 5.74 -5.74
C VAL A 71 6.04 4.58 -5.03
N CYS A 72 6.62 4.13 -3.91
CA CYS A 72 6.08 3.02 -3.15
C CYS A 72 5.59 3.49 -1.77
N VAL A 73 4.55 2.85 -1.30
CA VAL A 73 4.02 3.04 0.06
C VAL A 73 3.89 1.67 0.70
N THR A 74 4.58 1.45 1.82
CA THR A 74 4.40 0.26 2.65
C THR A 74 3.47 0.60 3.80
N ALA A 75 2.30 -0.02 3.85
CA ALA A 75 1.29 0.30 4.85
C ALA A 75 1.19 -0.78 5.93
N GLU A 76 0.96 -0.36 7.17
CA GLU A 76 0.50 -1.27 8.21
C GLU A 76 -1.01 -1.49 8.09
N TYR A 77 -1.49 -2.55 8.68
CA TYR A 77 -2.91 -2.84 8.85
C TYR A 77 -3.14 -3.52 10.20
N ARG A 78 -4.36 -3.40 10.73
CA ARG A 78 -4.71 -4.04 12.01
C ARG A 78 -4.61 -5.55 11.88
N LEU A 79 -3.88 -6.17 12.81
CA LEU A 79 -3.65 -7.61 12.87
C LEU A 79 -4.81 -8.32 13.60
N SER A 80 -4.90 -9.64 13.44
CA SER A 80 -6.00 -10.46 13.97
C SER A 80 -6.14 -10.43 15.48
N GLY A 81 -5.07 -10.18 16.22
CA GLY A 81 -5.10 -9.96 17.67
C GLY A 81 -5.70 -8.61 18.07
N GLU A 82 -5.79 -7.66 17.14
CA GLU A 82 -6.32 -6.31 17.35
C GLU A 82 -7.74 -6.16 16.81
N ALA A 83 -8.00 -6.69 15.62
CA ALA A 83 -9.29 -6.56 14.95
C ALA A 83 -9.58 -7.76 14.05
N LYS A 84 -10.86 -8.10 13.93
CA LYS A 84 -11.32 -9.18 13.05
C LYS A 84 -11.47 -8.73 11.61
N TRP A 85 -11.57 -9.70 10.70
CA TRP A 85 -11.97 -9.46 9.32
C TRP A 85 -13.32 -8.69 9.26
N PRO A 86 -13.48 -7.70 8.39
CA PRO A 86 -12.58 -7.28 7.31
C PRO A 86 -11.64 -6.10 7.66
N ALA A 87 -11.35 -5.83 8.93
CA ALA A 87 -10.54 -4.69 9.35
C ALA A 87 -9.19 -4.54 8.63
N PRO A 88 -8.38 -5.60 8.40
CA PRO A 88 -7.12 -5.45 7.67
C PRO A 88 -7.34 -4.99 6.20
N LEU A 89 -8.42 -5.44 5.55
CA LEU A 89 -8.76 -4.97 4.20
C LEU A 89 -9.20 -3.51 4.20
N HIS A 90 -10.01 -3.10 5.18
CA HIS A 90 -10.39 -1.70 5.37
C HIS A 90 -9.17 -0.79 5.47
N ASP A 91 -8.16 -1.21 6.22
CA ASP A 91 -6.94 -0.44 6.45
C ASP A 91 -6.08 -0.34 5.19
N VAL A 92 -5.92 -1.43 4.44
CA VAL A 92 -5.19 -1.43 3.16
C VAL A 92 -5.89 -0.55 2.14
N LYS A 93 -7.22 -0.60 2.07
CA LYS A 93 -7.99 0.29 1.19
C LYS A 93 -7.90 1.76 1.62
N ALA A 94 -7.85 2.04 2.92
CA ALA A 94 -7.60 3.39 3.42
C ALA A 94 -6.23 3.92 2.97
N ALA A 95 -5.19 3.08 2.98
CA ALA A 95 -3.88 3.45 2.46
C ALA A 95 -3.92 3.75 0.95
N LEU A 96 -4.64 2.97 0.17
CA LEU A 96 -4.82 3.21 -1.26
C LEU A 96 -5.57 4.52 -1.53
N ARG A 97 -6.64 4.81 -0.80
CA ARG A 97 -7.35 6.09 -0.89
C ARG A 97 -6.45 7.26 -0.53
N TRP A 98 -5.66 7.11 0.53
CA TRP A 98 -4.70 8.13 0.95
C TRP A 98 -3.64 8.40 -0.12
N MET A 99 -3.08 7.36 -0.75
CA MET A 99 -2.13 7.51 -1.87
C MET A 99 -2.75 8.33 -3.00
N ARG A 100 -3.98 8.00 -3.40
CA ARG A 100 -4.67 8.68 -4.49
C ARG A 100 -5.05 10.11 -4.13
N ALA A 101 -5.55 10.35 -2.93
CA ALA A 101 -5.89 11.69 -2.45
C ALA A 101 -4.65 12.61 -2.29
N ASN A 102 -3.49 12.04 -2.02
CA ASN A 102 -2.22 12.76 -1.86
C ASN A 102 -1.28 12.60 -3.08
N ALA A 103 -1.81 12.24 -4.23
CA ALA A 103 -1.01 11.91 -5.42
C ALA A 103 -0.06 13.05 -5.83
N THR A 104 -0.49 14.30 -5.78
CA THR A 104 0.36 15.46 -6.08
C THR A 104 1.53 15.57 -5.10
N ARG A 105 1.26 15.47 -3.79
CA ARG A 105 2.30 15.51 -2.75
C ARG A 105 3.31 14.38 -2.92
N LEU A 106 2.84 13.20 -3.26
CA LEU A 106 3.67 12.00 -3.40
C LEU A 106 4.40 11.92 -4.74
N GLY A 107 4.05 12.74 -5.71
CA GLY A 107 4.57 12.66 -7.07
C GLY A 107 4.05 11.45 -7.85
N VAL A 108 2.88 10.94 -7.49
CA VAL A 108 2.21 9.77 -8.10
C VAL A 108 1.22 10.22 -9.14
N ASP A 109 1.13 9.48 -10.24
CA ASP A 109 -0.01 9.55 -11.15
C ASP A 109 -1.19 8.78 -10.53
N PRO A 110 -2.29 9.44 -10.13
CA PRO A 110 -3.41 8.78 -9.48
C PRO A 110 -4.12 7.74 -10.35
N ALA A 111 -3.92 7.78 -11.67
CA ALA A 111 -4.43 6.80 -12.61
C ALA A 111 -3.54 5.56 -12.76
N ARG A 112 -2.35 5.54 -12.17
CA ARG A 112 -1.37 4.46 -12.31
C ARG A 112 -0.87 3.95 -10.97
N ILE A 113 -1.80 3.46 -10.14
CA ILE A 113 -1.48 2.85 -8.84
C ILE A 113 -1.76 1.35 -8.90
N ALA A 114 -0.73 0.57 -8.58
CA ALA A 114 -0.81 -0.88 -8.42
C ALA A 114 -0.76 -1.28 -6.94
N VAL A 115 -1.16 -2.50 -6.65
CA VAL A 115 -1.02 -3.11 -5.33
C VAL A 115 -0.21 -4.39 -5.43
N SER A 116 0.66 -4.63 -4.46
CA SER A 116 1.45 -5.86 -4.37
C SER A 116 1.65 -6.27 -2.92
N GLY A 117 1.75 -7.57 -2.70
CA GLY A 117 2.03 -8.11 -1.37
C GLY A 117 2.37 -9.58 -1.41
N ASN A 118 2.90 -10.07 -0.31
CA ASN A 118 3.30 -11.47 -0.15
C ASN A 118 2.47 -12.18 0.92
N SER A 119 2.20 -13.47 0.72
CA SER A 119 1.45 -14.32 1.67
C SER A 119 0.10 -13.67 2.05
N ALA A 120 -0.16 -13.40 3.32
CA ALA A 120 -1.36 -12.69 3.77
C ALA A 120 -1.52 -11.32 3.09
N GLY A 121 -0.43 -10.60 2.85
CA GLY A 121 -0.43 -9.36 2.08
C GLY A 121 -0.77 -9.57 0.60
N GLY A 122 -0.40 -10.69 0.03
CA GLY A 122 -0.82 -11.11 -1.30
C GLY A 122 -2.32 -11.36 -1.39
N HIS A 123 -2.89 -12.03 -0.39
CA HIS A 123 -4.34 -12.21 -0.26
C HIS A 123 -5.06 -10.86 -0.16
N LEU A 124 -4.60 -9.96 0.73
CA LEU A 124 -5.18 -8.62 0.87
C LEU A 124 -5.09 -7.83 -0.44
N SER A 125 -3.99 -7.96 -1.18
CA SER A 125 -3.81 -7.32 -2.49
C SER A 125 -4.82 -7.83 -3.52
N LEU A 126 -5.09 -9.14 -3.56
CA LEU A 126 -6.13 -9.73 -4.41
C LEU A 126 -7.52 -9.22 -4.02
N MET A 127 -7.80 -9.11 -2.72
CA MET A 127 -9.06 -8.56 -2.24
C MET A 127 -9.25 -7.09 -2.64
N VAL A 128 -8.20 -6.28 -2.55
CA VAL A 128 -8.23 -4.88 -3.04
C VAL A 128 -8.57 -4.84 -4.53
N ALA A 129 -7.85 -5.62 -5.34
CA ALA A 129 -8.03 -5.63 -6.79
C ALA A 129 -9.40 -6.18 -7.22
N GLY A 130 -9.93 -7.16 -6.49
CA GLY A 130 -11.21 -7.82 -6.81
C GLY A 130 -12.46 -7.11 -6.29
N THR A 131 -12.31 -6.10 -5.42
CA THR A 131 -13.43 -5.43 -4.76
C THR A 131 -13.37 -3.89 -4.86
N PRO A 132 -13.09 -3.32 -6.05
CA PRO A 132 -13.01 -1.88 -6.17
C PRO A 132 -14.35 -1.23 -5.81
N ASN A 133 -14.31 -0.24 -4.92
CA ASN A 133 -15.47 0.55 -4.49
C ASN A 133 -16.65 -0.26 -3.91
N VAL A 134 -16.40 -1.49 -3.44
CA VAL A 134 -17.43 -2.29 -2.76
C VAL A 134 -17.61 -1.77 -1.34
N ALA A 135 -18.76 -1.17 -1.03
CA ALA A 135 -19.03 -0.44 0.20
C ALA A 135 -18.69 -1.22 1.49
N GLU A 136 -19.03 -2.51 1.53
CA GLU A 136 -18.75 -3.40 2.67
C GLU A 136 -17.25 -3.47 3.02
N PHE A 137 -16.37 -3.34 2.02
CA PHE A 137 -14.92 -3.49 2.16
C PHE A 137 -14.15 -2.16 2.17
N GLU A 138 -14.84 -1.02 2.06
CA GLU A 138 -14.14 0.29 2.06
C GLU A 138 -13.68 0.72 3.45
N GLY A 139 -14.47 0.49 4.47
CA GLY A 139 -14.19 0.95 5.83
C GLY A 139 -14.22 2.47 5.98
N GLU A 140 -13.83 2.94 7.15
CA GLU A 140 -13.92 4.36 7.57
C GLU A 140 -12.55 4.97 7.89
N GLY A 141 -11.46 4.40 7.37
CA GLY A 141 -10.09 4.76 7.72
C GLY A 141 -9.61 6.11 7.23
N GLY A 142 -10.38 6.79 6.37
CA GLY A 142 -10.07 8.12 5.83
C GLY A 142 -10.35 8.23 4.34
N ASN A 143 -10.39 9.48 3.86
CA ASN A 143 -10.63 9.85 2.46
C ASN A 143 -11.85 9.15 1.84
N PRO A 144 -13.06 9.28 2.44
CA PRO A 144 -14.25 8.59 1.98
C PRO A 144 -14.58 8.98 0.54
N GLY A 145 -15.05 8.01 -0.26
CA GLY A 145 -15.46 8.23 -1.64
C GLY A 145 -14.32 8.30 -2.67
N VAL A 146 -13.06 8.26 -2.23
CA VAL A 146 -11.91 8.16 -3.15
C VAL A 146 -11.87 6.75 -3.74
N ASP A 147 -11.62 6.65 -5.05
CA ASP A 147 -11.59 5.39 -5.80
C ASP A 147 -10.55 4.39 -5.25
N THR A 148 -10.94 3.14 -5.08
CA THR A 148 -10.09 2.03 -4.64
C THR A 148 -9.76 1.02 -5.74
N SER A 149 -9.95 1.38 -7.00
CA SER A 149 -9.46 0.58 -8.12
C SER A 149 -7.94 0.66 -8.26
N VAL A 150 -7.34 -0.37 -8.82
CA VAL A 150 -5.90 -0.44 -9.14
C VAL A 150 -5.72 -0.90 -10.58
N VAL A 151 -4.61 -0.47 -11.21
CA VAL A 151 -4.31 -0.84 -12.60
C VAL A 151 -3.63 -2.20 -12.71
N ALA A 152 -3.03 -2.69 -11.63
CA ALA A 152 -2.38 -3.99 -11.58
C ALA A 152 -2.32 -4.52 -10.14
N CYS A 153 -2.25 -5.84 -10.01
CA CYS A 153 -2.03 -6.53 -8.74
C CYS A 153 -0.96 -7.61 -8.93
N VAL A 154 0.06 -7.59 -8.08
CA VAL A 154 1.08 -8.64 -8.04
C VAL A 154 0.98 -9.33 -6.69
N ALA A 155 0.31 -10.48 -6.66
CA ALA A 155 0.17 -11.29 -5.46
C ALA A 155 1.23 -12.39 -5.43
N ILE A 156 2.11 -12.34 -4.44
CA ILE A 156 3.23 -13.25 -4.29
C ILE A 156 2.83 -14.34 -3.30
N TYR A 157 2.75 -15.59 -3.78
CA TYR A 157 2.31 -16.81 -3.03
C TYR A 157 1.14 -16.54 -2.07
N PRO A 158 0.03 -15.97 -2.57
CA PRO A 158 -1.11 -15.68 -1.71
C PRO A 158 -1.83 -16.96 -1.30
N PRO A 159 -2.33 -17.08 -0.06
CA PRO A 159 -3.31 -18.11 0.25
C PRO A 159 -4.64 -17.76 -0.43
N VAL A 160 -5.11 -18.62 -1.32
CA VAL A 160 -6.35 -18.39 -2.09
C VAL A 160 -7.48 -19.34 -1.71
N GLU A 161 -7.18 -20.35 -0.89
CA GLU A 161 -8.15 -21.28 -0.32
C GLU A 161 -8.01 -21.28 1.20
N LEU A 162 -8.99 -20.70 1.88
CA LEU A 162 -9.05 -20.67 3.33
C LEU A 162 -10.11 -21.67 3.78
N LYS A 163 -9.65 -22.87 4.19
CA LYS A 163 -10.53 -23.88 4.79
C LYS A 163 -10.66 -23.59 6.30
N PRO A 164 -11.86 -23.78 6.88
CA PRO A 164 -12.05 -23.69 8.33
C PRO A 164 -11.28 -24.79 9.07
#